data_b5957370e1eb3b7bc4b8f58a90aba110
#
_entry.id   b5957370e1eb3b7bc4b8f58a90aba110
#
_cell.length_a   1.000
_cell.length_b   1.000
_cell.length_c   1.000
_cell.angle_alpha   90.00
_cell.angle_beta   90.00
_cell.angle_gamma   90.00
#
_symmetry.space_group_name_H-M   'P 1'
#
loop_
_entity.id
_entity.type
_entity.pdbx_description
1 polymer ?
#
loop_
_entity_poly.entity_id
_entity_poly.type
_entity_poly.pdbx_seq_one_letter_code
_entity_poly.pdbx_strand_id
1 'polypeptide(L)'
;MGSFIVQELAAARPDLVRAAVMVATLARQPAWQRTLNEGALELFATGIEIPPKFLIGMIFGQLYDPDALTDDARVAPFIDELLSLPPWEDPGRSGQWRALASYEADPATLAAVEVRSLVIAFERDLLMPPKLAKEVAAKIWNCQYAELPGGGHWRLVLDPPEVHIRVLAFLEEVLGGRV
;
A
#
# COMPACT_ATOMS: atom_id res chain seq x y z
N MET A 1 0.01 -4.12 -1.94
CA MET A 1 0.56 -5.17 -2.82
C MET A 1 1.37 -4.60 -3.99
N GLY A 2 0.87 -3.66 -4.78
CA GLY A 2 1.60 -3.11 -5.93
C GLY A 2 3.03 -2.66 -5.62
N SER A 3 3.28 -2.03 -4.47
CA SER A 3 4.61 -1.62 -4.06
C SER A 3 5.59 -2.79 -3.82
N PHE A 4 5.09 -3.96 -3.44
CA PHE A 4 5.92 -5.17 -3.28
C PHE A 4 6.34 -5.73 -4.65
N ILE A 5 5.38 -5.74 -5.60
CA ILE A 5 5.69 -6.10 -6.99
C ILE A 5 6.76 -5.18 -7.58
N VAL A 6 6.69 -3.88 -7.27
CA VAL A 6 7.70 -2.91 -7.72
C VAL A 6 9.07 -3.20 -7.11
N GLN A 7 9.15 -3.56 -5.83
CA GLN A 7 10.42 -3.94 -5.19
C GLN A 7 11.07 -5.12 -5.92
N GLU A 8 10.32 -6.20 -6.12
CA GLU A 8 10.80 -7.40 -6.79
C GLU A 8 11.16 -7.15 -8.26
N LEU A 9 10.31 -6.44 -8.99
CA LEU A 9 10.53 -6.15 -10.41
C LEU A 9 11.75 -5.25 -10.62
N ALA A 10 11.92 -4.20 -9.81
CA ALA A 10 13.03 -3.27 -9.94
C ALA A 10 14.39 -3.94 -9.62
N ALA A 11 14.41 -4.93 -8.72
CA ALA A 11 15.58 -5.72 -8.42
C ALA A 11 15.87 -6.78 -9.52
N ALA A 12 14.82 -7.51 -9.95
CA ALA A 12 14.99 -8.64 -10.86
C ALA A 12 15.19 -8.21 -12.32
N ARG A 13 14.60 -7.07 -12.72
CA ARG A 13 14.57 -6.61 -14.12
C ARG A 13 14.84 -5.11 -14.24
N PRO A 14 16.02 -4.63 -13.78
CA PRO A 14 16.37 -3.21 -13.91
C PRO A 14 16.42 -2.74 -15.37
N ASP A 15 16.58 -3.66 -16.32
CA ASP A 15 16.54 -3.41 -17.76
C ASP A 15 15.14 -2.93 -18.25
N LEU A 16 14.08 -3.26 -17.54
CA LEU A 16 12.71 -2.87 -17.87
C LEU A 16 12.21 -1.66 -17.08
N VAL A 17 12.91 -1.28 -16.02
CA VAL A 17 12.44 -0.24 -15.07
C VAL A 17 13.34 0.98 -15.15
N ARG A 18 12.82 2.11 -15.62
CA ARG A 18 13.57 3.38 -15.67
C ARG A 18 13.56 4.14 -14.35
N ALA A 19 12.47 4.01 -13.61
CA ALA A 19 12.28 4.61 -12.29
C ALA A 19 11.23 3.80 -11.52
N ALA A 20 11.34 3.75 -10.18
CA ALA A 20 10.40 3.04 -9.33
C ALA A 20 9.75 3.98 -8.32
N VAL A 21 8.42 3.96 -8.22
CA VAL A 21 7.68 4.69 -7.20
C VAL A 21 6.91 3.70 -6.33
N MET A 22 7.17 3.73 -5.04
CA MET A 22 6.57 2.86 -4.05
C MET A 22 5.78 3.70 -3.04
N VAL A 23 4.47 3.66 -3.14
CA VAL A 23 3.58 4.37 -2.21
C VAL A 23 3.09 3.40 -1.15
N ALA A 24 3.20 3.77 0.12
CA ALA A 24 2.77 2.97 1.25
C ALA A 24 3.33 1.54 1.18
N THR A 25 4.60 1.37 1.51
CA THR A 25 5.35 0.12 1.36
C THR A 25 6.01 -0.33 2.67
N LEU A 26 6.40 -1.59 2.71
CA LEU A 26 7.22 -2.17 3.78
C LEU A 26 8.10 -3.30 3.22
N ALA A 27 9.16 -3.64 3.93
CA ALA A 27 10.01 -4.79 3.61
C ALA A 27 9.55 -6.07 4.32
N ARG A 28 8.95 -5.93 5.49
CA ARG A 28 8.47 -7.05 6.32
C ARG A 28 7.19 -6.67 7.04
N GLN A 29 6.31 -7.62 7.19
CA GLN A 29 5.10 -7.41 7.97
C GLN A 29 5.40 -7.47 9.47
N PRO A 30 4.90 -6.51 10.27
CA PRO A 30 4.91 -6.63 11.73
C PRO A 30 4.01 -7.80 12.17
N ALA A 31 4.28 -8.34 13.36
CA ALA A 31 3.59 -9.53 13.87
C ALA A 31 2.06 -9.40 13.85
N TRP A 32 1.53 -8.24 14.27
CA TRP A 32 0.09 -8.02 14.29
C TRP A 32 -0.55 -8.09 12.90
N GLN A 33 0.11 -7.52 11.88
CA GLN A 33 -0.39 -7.52 10.51
C GLN A 33 -0.33 -8.94 9.91
N ARG A 34 0.73 -9.67 10.20
CA ARG A 34 0.85 -11.08 9.81
C ARG A 34 -0.27 -11.92 10.43
N THR A 35 -0.50 -11.78 11.75
CA THR A 35 -1.60 -12.46 12.45
C THR A 35 -2.96 -12.10 11.86
N LEU A 36 -3.18 -10.81 11.52
CA LEU A 36 -4.43 -10.38 10.88
C LEU A 36 -4.63 -11.02 9.51
N ASN A 37 -3.57 -11.04 8.68
CA ASN A 37 -3.63 -11.63 7.35
C ASN A 37 -3.83 -13.15 7.39
N GLU A 38 -3.14 -13.84 8.29
CA GLU A 38 -3.31 -15.27 8.52
C GLU A 38 -4.74 -15.59 9.01
N GLY A 39 -5.23 -14.86 9.99
CA GLY A 39 -6.60 -15.01 10.51
C GLY A 39 -7.66 -14.70 9.45
N ALA A 40 -7.44 -13.73 8.57
CA ALA A 40 -8.34 -13.46 7.45
C ALA A 40 -8.36 -14.64 6.45
N LEU A 41 -7.21 -15.26 6.16
CA LEU A 41 -7.15 -16.44 5.30
C LEU A 41 -7.86 -17.64 5.92
N GLU A 42 -7.67 -17.88 7.22
CA GLU A 42 -8.38 -18.92 7.95
C GLU A 42 -9.90 -18.69 7.91
N LEU A 43 -10.34 -17.46 8.17
CA LEU A 43 -11.75 -17.08 8.13
C LEU A 43 -12.36 -17.33 6.73
N PHE A 44 -11.68 -16.90 5.68
CA PHE A 44 -12.14 -17.13 4.29
C PHE A 44 -12.19 -18.63 3.95
N ALA A 45 -11.26 -19.43 4.47
CA ALA A 45 -11.25 -20.87 4.25
C ALA A 45 -12.44 -21.61 4.90
N THR A 46 -13.08 -21.02 5.91
CA THR A 46 -14.28 -21.61 6.54
C THR A 46 -15.51 -21.55 5.64
N GLY A 47 -15.54 -20.68 4.63
CA GLY A 47 -16.70 -20.41 3.80
C GLY A 47 -17.84 -19.68 4.51
N ILE A 48 -17.60 -19.16 5.73
CA ILE A 48 -18.59 -18.36 6.47
C ILE A 48 -18.77 -17.03 5.73
N GLU A 49 -20.02 -16.71 5.46
CA GLU A 49 -20.37 -15.40 4.88
C GLU A 49 -20.21 -14.29 5.94
N ILE A 50 -19.31 -13.34 5.66
CA ILE A 50 -19.08 -12.20 6.54
C ILE A 50 -20.04 -11.08 6.13
N PRO A 51 -20.85 -10.54 7.07
CA PRO A 51 -21.74 -9.42 6.75
C PRO A 51 -20.97 -8.25 6.13
N PRO A 52 -21.39 -7.72 4.97
CA PRO A 52 -20.67 -6.65 4.27
C PRO A 52 -20.37 -5.42 5.15
N LYS A 53 -21.33 -5.00 5.97
CA LYS A 53 -21.15 -3.87 6.90
C LYS A 53 -20.04 -4.10 7.91
N PHE A 54 -19.91 -5.32 8.41
CA PHE A 54 -18.84 -5.67 9.35
C PHE A 54 -17.47 -5.63 8.66
N LEU A 55 -17.39 -6.22 7.47
CA LEU A 55 -16.16 -6.24 6.67
C LEU A 55 -15.71 -4.80 6.30
N ILE A 56 -16.64 -3.97 5.84
CA ILE A 56 -16.36 -2.57 5.50
C ILE A 56 -15.90 -1.81 6.74
N GLY A 57 -16.59 -1.92 7.87
CA GLY A 57 -16.21 -1.24 9.11
C GLY A 57 -14.80 -1.63 9.59
N MET A 58 -14.45 -2.92 9.51
CA MET A 58 -13.11 -3.41 9.83
C MET A 58 -12.03 -2.84 8.90
N ILE A 59 -12.29 -2.81 7.60
CA ILE A 59 -11.36 -2.30 6.58
C ILE A 59 -11.16 -0.79 6.75
N PHE A 60 -12.24 -0.04 6.94
CA PHE A 60 -12.18 1.42 7.13
C PHE A 60 -11.30 1.82 8.31
N GLY A 61 -11.45 1.13 9.46
CA GLY A 61 -10.62 1.40 10.63
C GLY A 61 -9.11 1.17 10.43
N GLN A 62 -8.73 0.46 9.37
CA GLN A 62 -7.32 0.22 9.03
C GLN A 62 -6.80 1.13 7.92
N LEU A 63 -7.69 1.56 7.01
CA LEU A 63 -7.30 2.31 5.81
C LEU A 63 -7.32 3.82 6.02
N TYR A 64 -8.19 4.30 6.90
CA TYR A 64 -8.41 5.72 7.12
C TYR A 64 -7.77 6.19 8.42
N ASP A 65 -7.36 7.43 8.44
CA ASP A 65 -6.96 8.10 9.67
C ASP A 65 -8.18 8.50 10.51
N PRO A 66 -8.01 8.72 11.83
CA PRO A 66 -9.13 9.03 12.72
C PRO A 66 -9.92 10.30 12.34
N ASP A 67 -9.26 11.31 11.78
CA ASP A 67 -9.94 12.55 11.41
C ASP A 67 -10.87 12.31 10.22
N ALA A 68 -10.42 11.50 9.23
CA ALA A 68 -11.26 11.09 8.11
C ALA A 68 -12.45 10.23 8.55
N LEU A 69 -12.25 9.33 9.53
CA LEU A 69 -13.32 8.45 10.04
C LEU A 69 -14.43 9.20 10.79
N THR A 70 -14.16 10.40 11.28
CA THR A 70 -15.15 11.24 11.97
C THR A 70 -15.86 12.23 11.04
N ASP A 71 -15.51 12.27 9.76
CA ASP A 71 -16.16 13.09 8.75
C ASP A 71 -17.22 12.26 7.99
N ASP A 72 -18.42 12.20 8.57
CA ASP A 72 -19.54 11.45 7.98
C ASP A 72 -19.91 11.91 6.58
N ALA A 73 -19.80 13.21 6.27
CA ALA A 73 -20.10 13.72 4.95
C ALA A 73 -19.15 13.17 3.87
N ARG A 74 -17.92 12.85 4.27
CA ARG A 74 -16.90 12.29 3.40
C ARG A 74 -16.99 10.76 3.31
N VAL A 75 -17.24 10.10 4.43
CA VAL A 75 -17.13 8.64 4.54
C VAL A 75 -18.42 7.91 4.19
N ALA A 76 -19.60 8.45 4.58
CA ALA A 76 -20.86 7.75 4.38
C ALA A 76 -21.20 7.48 2.90
N PRO A 77 -21.04 8.42 1.95
CA PRO A 77 -21.32 8.14 0.53
C PRO A 77 -20.45 7.01 -0.03
N PHE A 78 -19.22 6.92 0.43
CA PHE A 78 -18.30 5.87 -0.03
C PHE A 78 -18.64 4.50 0.57
N ILE A 79 -19.09 4.46 1.83
CA ILE A 79 -19.62 3.23 2.44
C ILE A 79 -20.87 2.75 1.68
N ASP A 80 -21.78 3.66 1.36
CA ASP A 80 -23.00 3.34 0.62
C ASP A 80 -22.68 2.80 -0.78
N GLU A 81 -21.70 3.39 -1.47
CA GLU A 81 -21.20 2.89 -2.75
C GLU A 81 -20.67 1.46 -2.62
N LEU A 82 -19.78 1.20 -1.65
CA LEU A 82 -19.22 -0.14 -1.43
C LEU A 82 -20.31 -1.17 -1.09
N LEU A 83 -21.32 -0.79 -0.32
CA LEU A 83 -22.44 -1.67 0.02
C LEU A 83 -23.35 -1.95 -1.18
N SER A 84 -23.34 -1.09 -2.20
CA SER A 84 -24.12 -1.29 -3.44
C SER A 84 -23.45 -2.22 -4.45
N LEU A 85 -22.14 -2.48 -4.28
CA LEU A 85 -21.41 -3.36 -5.17
C LEU A 85 -21.84 -4.82 -4.98
N PRO A 86 -21.88 -5.62 -6.06
CA PRO A 86 -22.14 -7.05 -5.93
C PRO A 86 -21.09 -7.71 -5.05
N PRO A 87 -21.44 -8.83 -4.39
CA PRO A 87 -20.47 -9.62 -3.64
C PRO A 87 -19.24 -9.92 -4.49
N TRP A 88 -18.09 -9.70 -3.93
CA TRP A 88 -16.83 -9.92 -4.63
C TRP A 88 -16.61 -11.42 -4.80
N GLU A 89 -16.85 -11.94 -5.99
CA GLU A 89 -16.54 -13.33 -6.34
C GLU A 89 -15.03 -13.51 -6.42
N ASP A 90 -14.53 -14.51 -5.70
CA ASP A 90 -13.10 -14.68 -5.47
C ASP A 90 -12.51 -15.97 -6.02
N PRO A 91 -11.66 -15.88 -7.06
CA PRO A 91 -10.38 -16.56 -6.89
C PRO A 91 -9.17 -15.64 -6.76
N GLY A 92 -9.24 -14.41 -7.23
CA GLY A 92 -8.12 -13.47 -7.19
C GLY A 92 -7.81 -12.92 -5.80
N ARG A 93 -8.84 -12.71 -4.98
CA ARG A 93 -8.74 -12.13 -3.64
C ARG A 93 -7.96 -13.02 -2.69
N SER A 94 -8.28 -14.30 -2.59
CA SER A 94 -7.54 -15.23 -1.74
C SER A 94 -6.09 -15.40 -2.19
N GLY A 95 -5.83 -15.33 -3.49
CA GLY A 95 -4.48 -15.30 -4.04
C GLY A 95 -3.68 -14.05 -3.60
N GLN A 96 -4.32 -12.88 -3.64
CA GLN A 96 -3.70 -11.64 -3.18
C GLN A 96 -3.42 -11.64 -1.67
N TRP A 97 -4.36 -12.12 -0.86
CA TRP A 97 -4.16 -12.24 0.58
C TRP A 97 -3.03 -13.22 0.93
N ARG A 98 -2.95 -14.36 0.24
CA ARG A 98 -1.82 -15.30 0.41
C ARG A 98 -0.49 -14.66 0.06
N ALA A 99 -0.43 -13.96 -1.07
CA ALA A 99 0.78 -13.24 -1.48
C ALA A 99 1.18 -12.18 -0.46
N LEU A 100 0.22 -11.43 0.08
CA LEU A 100 0.47 -10.45 1.15
C LEU A 100 0.96 -11.11 2.43
N ALA A 101 0.29 -12.19 2.88
CA ALA A 101 0.62 -12.87 4.13
C ALA A 101 2.03 -13.50 4.10
N SER A 102 2.48 -13.96 2.93
CA SER A 102 3.79 -14.59 2.75
C SER A 102 4.91 -13.64 2.35
N TYR A 103 4.60 -12.38 2.05
CA TYR A 103 5.62 -11.46 1.54
C TYR A 103 6.56 -10.98 2.65
N GLU A 104 7.84 -11.24 2.43
CA GLU A 104 8.95 -10.69 3.20
C GLU A 104 10.09 -10.41 2.21
N ALA A 105 10.42 -9.13 2.04
CA ALA A 105 11.49 -8.76 1.14
C ALA A 105 12.84 -9.21 1.70
N ASP A 106 13.59 -9.96 0.91
CA ASP A 106 14.98 -10.21 1.23
C ASP A 106 15.74 -8.88 1.25
N PRO A 107 16.51 -8.59 2.32
CA PRO A 107 17.37 -7.41 2.35
C PRO A 107 18.30 -7.30 1.13
N ALA A 108 18.74 -8.42 0.56
CA ALA A 108 19.54 -8.46 -0.66
C ALA A 108 18.75 -7.99 -1.89
N THR A 109 17.46 -8.32 -1.99
CA THR A 109 16.57 -7.82 -3.05
C THR A 109 16.49 -6.30 -3.04
N LEU A 110 16.26 -5.70 -1.88
CA LEU A 110 16.18 -4.23 -1.77
C LEU A 110 17.55 -3.56 -2.10
N ALA A 111 18.64 -4.15 -1.68
CA ALA A 111 19.99 -3.66 -2.00
C ALA A 111 20.34 -3.79 -3.50
N ALA A 112 19.69 -4.73 -4.20
CA ALA A 112 19.87 -4.92 -5.64
C ALA A 112 19.05 -3.94 -6.51
N VAL A 113 18.18 -3.12 -5.91
CA VAL A 113 17.44 -2.08 -6.64
C VAL A 113 18.40 -0.93 -6.99
N GLU A 114 18.84 -0.87 -8.23
CA GLU A 114 19.78 0.14 -8.74
C GLU A 114 19.08 1.34 -9.39
N VAL A 115 17.81 1.18 -9.78
CA VAL A 115 17.03 2.23 -10.46
C VAL A 115 16.69 3.36 -9.50
N ARG A 116 16.63 4.61 -10.02
CA ARG A 116 16.15 5.76 -9.26
C ARG A 116 14.77 5.44 -8.68
N SER A 117 14.64 5.60 -7.37
CA SER A 117 13.44 5.19 -6.64
C SER A 117 12.88 6.33 -5.78
N LEU A 118 11.57 6.34 -5.60
CA LEU A 118 10.85 7.21 -4.67
C LEU A 118 9.97 6.33 -3.76
N VAL A 119 10.13 6.49 -2.46
CA VAL A 119 9.22 5.90 -1.47
C VAL A 119 8.39 7.03 -0.85
N ILE A 120 7.06 6.89 -0.92
CA ILE A 120 6.11 7.82 -0.30
C ILE A 120 5.41 7.09 0.84
N ALA A 121 5.39 7.69 2.02
CA ALA A 121 4.65 7.21 3.20
C ALA A 121 3.62 8.25 3.65
N PHE A 122 2.60 7.81 4.39
CA PHE A 122 1.61 8.67 5.02
C PHE A 122 1.78 8.61 6.53
N GLU A 123 1.82 9.77 7.17
CA GLU A 123 2.15 9.92 8.60
C GLU A 123 1.28 9.03 9.51
N ARG A 124 0.01 8.86 9.19
CA ARG A 124 -0.97 8.11 9.99
C ARG A 124 -1.40 6.78 9.36
N ASP A 125 -0.58 6.24 8.47
CA ASP A 125 -0.84 4.94 7.86
C ASP A 125 -0.65 3.82 8.89
N LEU A 126 -1.73 3.16 9.26
CA LEU A 126 -1.72 2.04 10.20
C LEU A 126 -1.23 0.74 9.54
N LEU A 127 -1.57 0.53 8.26
CA LEU A 127 -1.17 -0.68 7.54
C LEU A 127 0.28 -0.66 7.11
N MET A 128 0.75 0.50 6.63
CA MET A 128 2.11 0.69 6.14
C MET A 128 2.78 1.85 6.89
N PRO A 129 3.05 1.69 8.19
CA PRO A 129 3.58 2.77 9.02
C PRO A 129 4.84 3.40 8.42
N PRO A 130 5.01 4.72 8.47
CA PRO A 130 6.14 5.45 7.88
C PRO A 130 7.50 4.88 8.24
N LYS A 131 7.65 4.38 9.47
CA LYS A 131 8.87 3.72 9.93
C LYS A 131 9.29 2.56 9.03
N LEU A 132 8.33 1.72 8.61
CA LEU A 132 8.62 0.56 7.76
C LEU A 132 8.94 0.97 6.31
N ALA A 133 8.25 1.99 5.79
CA ALA A 133 8.56 2.56 4.49
C ALA A 133 9.96 3.20 4.47
N LYS A 134 10.35 3.87 5.55
CA LYS A 134 11.68 4.45 5.74
C LYS A 134 12.78 3.38 5.78
N GLU A 135 12.49 2.21 6.38
CA GLU A 135 13.39 1.06 6.37
C GLU A 135 13.63 0.54 4.94
N VAL A 136 12.61 0.56 4.07
CA VAL A 136 12.75 0.21 2.65
C VAL A 136 13.63 1.23 1.93
N ALA A 137 13.31 2.52 2.06
CA ALA A 137 14.06 3.59 1.41
C ALA A 137 15.55 3.58 1.79
N ALA A 138 15.85 3.28 3.06
CA ALA A 138 17.22 3.24 3.56
C ALA A 138 18.07 2.06 3.00
N LYS A 139 17.42 1.03 2.46
CA LYS A 139 18.11 -0.12 1.87
C LYS A 139 18.36 0.00 0.37
N ILE A 140 17.65 0.90 -0.29
CA ILE A 140 17.79 1.15 -1.73
C ILE A 140 18.79 2.29 -1.94
N TRP A 141 19.87 2.02 -2.64
CA TRP A 141 20.99 2.94 -2.83
C TRP A 141 20.57 4.32 -3.36
N ASN A 142 19.68 4.39 -4.34
CA ASN A 142 19.30 5.64 -5.01
C ASN A 142 17.80 5.94 -4.81
N CYS A 143 17.41 6.08 -3.53
CA CYS A 143 16.03 6.26 -3.13
C CYS A 143 15.79 7.62 -2.47
N GLN A 144 14.83 8.36 -3.00
CA GLN A 144 14.21 9.49 -2.30
C GLN A 144 13.12 8.99 -1.37
N TYR A 145 13.00 9.60 -0.19
CA TYR A 145 11.93 9.32 0.76
C TYR A 145 11.09 10.59 0.99
N ALA A 146 9.78 10.46 0.90
CA ALA A 146 8.84 11.51 1.22
C ALA A 146 7.79 10.99 2.20
N GLU A 147 7.61 11.69 3.33
CA GLU A 147 6.53 11.45 4.27
C GLU A 147 5.51 12.57 4.16
N LEU A 148 4.27 12.23 3.80
CA LEU A 148 3.20 13.18 3.67
C LEU A 148 2.46 13.31 5.01
N PRO A 149 2.30 14.55 5.53
CA PRO A 149 1.68 14.77 6.82
C PRO A 149 0.19 14.41 6.80
N GLY A 150 -0.30 13.81 7.89
CA GLY A 150 -1.68 13.34 8.02
C GLY A 150 -2.02 12.19 7.07
N GLY A 151 -3.30 11.79 7.06
CA GLY A 151 -3.81 10.76 6.17
C GLY A 151 -3.41 9.34 6.53
N GLY A 152 -4.34 8.41 6.34
CA GLY A 152 -4.14 6.97 6.44
C GLY A 152 -3.75 6.35 5.10
N HIS A 153 -3.82 5.02 5.04
CA HIS A 153 -3.41 4.24 3.88
C HIS A 153 -4.13 4.64 2.57
N TRP A 154 -5.39 5.03 2.67
CA TRP A 154 -6.20 5.40 1.51
C TRP A 154 -6.14 6.88 1.12
N ARG A 155 -5.22 7.64 1.68
CA ARG A 155 -4.98 9.01 1.24
C ARG A 155 -4.73 9.11 -0.26
N LEU A 156 -4.07 8.11 -0.85
CA LEU A 156 -3.85 8.04 -2.29
C LEU A 156 -5.16 8.13 -3.10
N VAL A 157 -6.26 7.58 -2.56
CA VAL A 157 -7.58 7.55 -3.21
C VAL A 157 -8.39 8.80 -2.87
N LEU A 158 -8.29 9.27 -1.62
CA LEU A 158 -9.15 10.36 -1.11
C LEU A 158 -8.61 11.76 -1.42
N ASP A 159 -7.29 11.91 -1.41
CA ASP A 159 -6.62 13.21 -1.60
C ASP A 159 -5.36 13.03 -2.46
N PRO A 160 -5.56 12.62 -3.73
CA PRO A 160 -4.47 12.27 -4.62
C PRO A 160 -3.55 13.43 -5.06
N PRO A 161 -3.96 14.74 -5.07
CA PRO A 161 -3.16 15.79 -5.68
C PRO A 161 -1.74 15.88 -5.14
N GLU A 162 -1.55 15.77 -3.82
CA GLU A 162 -0.22 15.90 -3.20
C GLU A 162 0.69 14.71 -3.57
N VAL A 163 0.14 13.51 -3.62
CA VAL A 163 0.86 12.32 -4.07
C VAL A 163 1.26 12.47 -5.54
N HIS A 164 0.32 12.90 -6.38
CA HIS A 164 0.57 13.11 -7.82
C HIS A 164 1.65 14.16 -8.06
N ILE A 165 1.61 15.29 -7.34
CA ILE A 165 2.64 16.35 -7.43
C ILE A 165 4.02 15.77 -7.10
N ARG A 166 4.14 14.96 -6.04
CA ARG A 166 5.42 14.33 -5.66
C ARG A 166 5.90 13.33 -6.70
N VAL A 167 5.00 12.51 -7.22
CA VAL A 167 5.32 11.53 -8.26
C VAL A 167 5.76 12.22 -9.54
N LEU A 168 5.02 13.23 -10.02
CA LEU A 168 5.34 13.96 -11.24
C LEU A 168 6.69 14.68 -11.11
N ALA A 169 6.94 15.38 -10.02
CA ALA A 169 8.21 16.05 -9.79
C ALA A 169 9.40 15.07 -9.82
N PHE A 170 9.25 13.89 -9.19
CA PHE A 170 10.26 12.85 -9.24
C PHE A 170 10.47 12.31 -10.67
N LEU A 171 9.39 12.03 -11.41
CA LEU A 171 9.49 11.53 -12.77
C LEU A 171 10.10 12.57 -13.73
N GLU A 172 9.77 13.84 -13.59
CA GLU A 172 10.39 14.94 -14.35
C GLU A 172 11.90 15.00 -14.10
N GLU A 173 12.32 14.90 -12.84
CA GLU A 173 13.74 14.88 -12.46
C GLU A 173 14.48 13.70 -13.09
N VAL A 174 13.88 12.50 -13.03
CA VAL A 174 14.54 11.25 -13.49
C VAL A 174 14.50 11.09 -15.01
N LEU A 175 13.41 11.51 -15.65
CA LEU A 175 13.16 11.29 -17.08
C LEU A 175 13.51 12.51 -17.95
N GLY A 176 13.98 13.60 -17.35
CA GLY A 176 14.45 14.78 -18.06
C GLY A 176 13.33 15.52 -18.82
N GLY A 177 12.16 15.69 -18.21
CA GLY A 177 11.06 16.48 -18.77
C GLY A 177 10.36 15.84 -19.98
N ARG A 178 10.45 14.52 -20.13
CA ARG A 178 9.75 13.73 -21.17
C ARG A 178 8.56 12.96 -20.61
N VAL A 179 7.83 13.58 -19.67
CA VAL A 179 6.59 13.02 -19.12
C VAL A 179 5.39 13.70 -19.74
#